data_0d1d3de2d9e4f0c8c3c1857a9e85f9aa
#
_entry.id   0d1d3de2d9e4f0c8c3c1857a9e85f9aa
#
_cell.length_a   1.000
_cell.length_b   1.000
_cell.length_c   1.000
_cell.angle_alpha   90.00
_cell.angle_beta   90.00
_cell.angle_gamma   90.00
#
_symmetry.space_group_name_H-M   'P 1'
#
loop_
_entity.id
_entity.type
_entity.pdbx_description
1 polymer ?
#
loop_
_entity_poly.entity_id
_entity_poly.type
_entity_poly.pdbx_seq_one_letter_code
_entity_poly.pdbx_strand_id
1 'polypeptide(L)'
;NLNLGQKALLKQSDDGTNFIEMDLEFPRAWAAVDRALKEALIVVKDLDREKGVFFVTFKQKEELGFIKRLFNWNEIGEEPDFKILIKNVGHSKCIVTVDAESNEAKAFERDLLSEINQSLS
;
A
#
# COMPACT_ATOMS: atom_id res chain seq x y z
N ASN A 1 2.80 -8.32 -21.17
CA ASN A 1 2.32 -8.06 -20.76
C ASN A 1 1.75 -7.62 -20.24
N LEU A 2 2.24 -7.61 -20.24
CA LEU A 2 1.37 -7.17 -20.10
C LEU A 2 0.26 -6.85 -19.30
N ASN A 3 -0.14 -7.15 -18.92
CA ASN A 3 -1.52 -7.15 -18.42
C ASN A 3 -1.65 -7.16 -16.93
N LEU A 4 -0.56 -6.91 -16.20
CA LEU A 4 -0.63 -6.78 -14.75
C LEU A 4 -1.50 -5.62 -14.35
N GLY A 5 -1.47 -4.53 -15.11
CA GLY A 5 -2.30 -3.37 -14.83
C GLY A 5 -3.78 -3.66 -14.88
N GLN A 6 -4.16 -4.66 -15.65
CA GLN A 6 -5.56 -5.02 -15.77
C GLN A 6 -6.03 -5.91 -14.64
N LYS A 7 -5.11 -6.42 -13.83
CA LYS A 7 -5.45 -7.29 -12.72
C LYS A 7 -5.62 -6.54 -11.42
N ALA A 8 -5.39 -5.24 -11.41
CA ALA A 8 -5.52 -4.42 -10.21
C ALA A 8 -6.34 -3.17 -10.55
N LEU A 9 -7.43 -2.98 -9.85
CA LEU A 9 -8.35 -1.88 -10.09
C LEU A 9 -8.64 -1.16 -8.79
N LEU A 10 -8.43 0.15 -8.78
CA LEU A 10 -8.81 0.98 -7.63
C LEU A 10 -10.30 1.26 -7.71
N LYS A 11 -11.01 0.92 -6.65
CA LYS A 11 -12.46 1.02 -6.59
C LYS A 11 -12.90 1.71 -5.32
N GLN A 12 -14.15 2.10 -5.28
CA GLN A 12 -14.75 2.69 -4.09
C GLN A 12 -16.07 2.00 -3.83
N SER A 13 -16.28 1.57 -2.59
CA SER A 13 -17.52 0.93 -2.20
C SER A 13 -18.59 2.00 -1.93
N ASP A 14 -19.84 1.54 -1.69
CA ASP A 14 -20.96 2.44 -1.49
C ASP A 14 -20.79 3.33 -0.27
N ASP A 15 -20.07 2.85 0.73
CA ASP A 15 -19.83 3.64 1.95
C ASP A 15 -18.64 4.59 1.82
N GLY A 16 -18.03 4.67 0.64
CA GLY A 16 -16.92 5.57 0.40
C GLY A 16 -15.54 4.98 0.66
N THR A 17 -15.47 3.72 1.10
CA THR A 17 -14.19 3.07 1.35
C THR A 17 -13.48 2.75 0.04
N ASN A 18 -12.23 3.16 -0.05
CA ASN A 18 -11.41 2.86 -1.23
C ASN A 18 -10.70 1.53 -1.05
N PHE A 19 -10.56 0.79 -2.13
CA PHE A 19 -9.82 -0.47 -2.10
C PHE A 19 -9.31 -0.80 -3.49
N ILE A 20 -8.30 -1.67 -3.54
CA ILE A 20 -7.79 -2.19 -4.81
C ILE A 20 -8.25 -3.62 -4.93
N GLU A 21 -8.89 -3.93 -6.06
CA GLU A 21 -9.30 -5.31 -6.36
C GLU A 21 -8.27 -5.92 -7.27
N MET A 22 -7.80 -7.12 -6.92
CA MET A 22 -6.79 -7.82 -7.68
C MET A 22 -7.30 -9.21 -8.05
N ASP A 23 -7.20 -9.58 -9.33
CA ASP A 23 -7.55 -10.90 -9.79
C ASP A 23 -6.36 -11.83 -9.66
N LEU A 24 -5.93 -12.03 -8.42
CA LEU A 24 -4.78 -12.86 -8.10
C LEU A 24 -5.06 -13.61 -6.81
N GLU A 25 -4.49 -14.81 -6.72
CA GLU A 25 -4.47 -15.55 -5.47
C GLU A 25 -3.59 -14.83 -4.47
N PHE A 26 -3.81 -15.10 -3.20
CA PHE A 26 -3.12 -14.37 -2.14
C PHE A 26 -1.60 -14.36 -2.29
N PRO A 27 -0.90 -15.49 -2.53
CA PRO A 27 0.56 -15.42 -2.63
C PRO A 27 1.05 -14.47 -3.71
N ARG A 28 0.34 -14.43 -4.83
CA ARG A 28 0.70 -13.54 -5.92
C ARG A 28 0.35 -12.10 -5.62
N ALA A 29 -0.81 -11.90 -4.99
CA ALA A 29 -1.21 -10.55 -4.59
C ALA A 29 -0.22 -9.98 -3.58
N TRP A 30 0.18 -10.80 -2.62
CA TRP A 30 1.18 -10.38 -1.62
C TRP A 30 2.47 -9.95 -2.28
N ALA A 31 2.98 -10.79 -3.20
CA ALA A 31 4.24 -10.48 -3.88
C ALA A 31 4.13 -9.22 -4.73
N ALA A 32 2.99 -9.05 -5.39
CA ALA A 32 2.78 -7.87 -6.24
C ALA A 32 2.74 -6.59 -5.41
N VAL A 33 2.05 -6.63 -4.26
CA VAL A 33 1.98 -5.47 -3.39
C VAL A 33 3.35 -5.16 -2.80
N ASP A 34 4.07 -6.20 -2.37
CA ASP A 34 5.42 -6.01 -1.84
C ASP A 34 6.31 -5.27 -2.84
N ARG A 35 6.27 -5.71 -4.10
CA ARG A 35 7.05 -5.06 -5.15
C ARG A 35 6.59 -3.63 -5.39
N ALA A 36 5.26 -3.43 -5.41
CA ALA A 36 4.71 -2.10 -5.63
C ALA A 36 5.14 -1.12 -4.55
N LEU A 37 5.18 -1.57 -3.30
CA LEU A 37 5.61 -0.72 -2.20
C LEU A 37 7.05 -0.27 -2.39
N LYS A 38 7.90 -1.18 -2.84
CA LYS A 38 9.30 -0.83 -3.08
C LYS A 38 9.45 0.14 -4.24
N GLU A 39 8.69 -0.08 -5.31
CA GLU A 39 8.73 0.81 -6.46
C GLU A 39 8.21 2.19 -6.14
N ALA A 40 7.22 2.27 -5.28
CA ALA A 40 6.64 3.55 -4.88
C ALA A 40 7.44 4.24 -3.78
N LEU A 41 8.53 3.61 -3.31
CA LEU A 41 9.36 4.14 -2.23
C LEU A 41 8.59 4.30 -0.93
N ILE A 42 7.65 3.42 -0.68
CA ILE A 42 6.91 3.37 0.57
C ILE A 42 7.71 2.50 1.54
N VAL A 43 7.97 3.04 2.72
CA VAL A 43 8.84 2.37 3.69
C VAL A 43 8.06 1.33 4.47
N VAL A 44 8.43 0.06 4.34
CA VAL A 44 7.82 -1.02 5.10
C VAL A 44 8.57 -1.16 6.42
N LYS A 45 7.88 -0.93 7.52
CA LYS A 45 8.48 -1.02 8.84
C LYS A 45 8.36 -2.43 9.42
N ASP A 46 7.30 -3.13 9.06
CA ASP A 46 7.06 -4.49 9.54
C ASP A 46 6.04 -5.14 8.63
N LEU A 47 5.93 -6.45 8.71
CA LEU A 47 4.92 -7.17 7.94
C LEU A 47 4.56 -8.47 8.65
N ASP A 48 3.36 -8.96 8.34
CA ASP A 48 2.90 -10.25 8.82
C ASP A 48 2.15 -10.92 7.68
N ARG A 49 2.83 -11.81 6.98
CA ARG A 49 2.25 -12.43 5.80
C ARG A 49 1.06 -13.32 6.13
N GLU A 50 1.09 -13.99 7.27
CA GLU A 50 -0.02 -14.85 7.65
C GLU A 50 -1.30 -14.06 7.83
N LYS A 51 -1.18 -12.85 8.36
CA LYS A 51 -2.33 -11.98 8.56
C LYS A 51 -2.60 -11.09 7.36
N GLY A 52 -1.69 -11.09 6.39
CA GLY A 52 -1.86 -10.27 5.20
C GLY A 52 -1.70 -8.78 5.45
N VAL A 53 -0.74 -8.40 6.28
CA VAL A 53 -0.58 -7.01 6.70
C VAL A 53 0.84 -6.52 6.45
N PHE A 54 0.94 -5.30 5.90
CA PHE A 54 2.18 -4.54 5.89
C PHE A 54 1.99 -3.30 6.76
N PHE A 55 2.97 -3.01 7.60
CA PHE A 55 2.99 -1.79 8.41
C PHE A 55 3.96 -0.84 7.74
N VAL A 56 3.46 0.32 7.28
CA VAL A 56 4.27 1.19 6.43
C VAL A 56 4.22 2.63 6.91
N THR A 57 5.20 3.39 6.46
CA THR A 57 5.23 4.83 6.59
C THR A 57 5.16 5.41 5.19
N PHE A 58 4.24 6.35 4.97
CA PHE A 58 4.03 6.97 3.69
C PHE A 58 4.19 8.48 3.82
N LYS A 59 5.08 9.04 3.01
CA LYS A 59 5.32 10.47 2.99
C LYS A 59 5.10 11.00 1.58
N GLN A 60 4.67 12.25 1.49
CA GLN A 60 4.57 12.89 0.19
C GLN A 60 5.96 13.02 -0.41
N LYS A 61 6.02 13.05 -1.73
CA LYS A 61 7.30 13.10 -2.42
C LYS A 61 8.15 14.29 -2.00
N GLU A 62 7.52 15.42 -1.79
CA GLU A 62 8.22 16.62 -1.36
C GLU A 62 8.84 16.44 0.00
N GLU A 63 8.07 15.85 0.92
CA GLU A 63 8.58 15.55 2.25
C GLU A 63 9.72 14.54 2.20
N LEU A 64 9.60 13.55 1.32
CA LEU A 64 10.65 12.55 1.16
C LEU A 64 11.94 13.18 0.71
N GLY A 65 11.90 14.09 -0.26
CA GLY A 65 13.08 14.76 -0.73
C GLY A 65 13.75 15.59 0.35
N PHE A 66 12.94 16.28 1.14
CA PHE A 66 13.43 17.09 2.23
C PHE A 66 14.09 16.23 3.32
N ILE A 67 13.41 15.15 3.69
CA ILE A 67 13.91 14.26 4.73
C ILE A 67 15.20 13.56 4.30
N LYS A 68 15.24 13.09 3.05
CA LYS A 68 16.44 12.45 2.53
C LYS A 68 17.65 13.37 2.57
N ARG A 69 17.40 14.65 2.36
CA ARG A 69 18.48 15.63 2.32
C ARG A 69 19.01 15.95 3.70
N LEU A 70 18.12 15.98 4.69
CA LEU A 70 18.49 16.37 6.06
C LEU A 70 18.86 15.20 6.96
N PHE A 71 18.31 14.03 6.68
CA PHE A 71 18.47 12.86 7.54
C PHE A 71 18.82 11.63 6.74
N ASN A 72 19.47 10.70 7.40
CA ASN A 72 19.63 9.37 6.86
C ASN A 72 18.27 8.74 6.72
N TRP A 73 18.02 8.09 5.59
CA TRP A 73 16.74 7.44 5.31
C TRP A 73 16.34 6.48 6.43
N ASN A 74 17.32 5.75 6.98
CA ASN A 74 17.05 4.79 8.04
C ASN A 74 16.67 5.45 9.36
N GLU A 75 16.91 6.72 9.49
CA GLU A 75 16.59 7.45 10.71
C GLU A 75 15.20 8.04 10.69
N ILE A 76 14.45 7.80 9.62
CA ILE A 76 13.02 8.08 9.66
C ILE A 76 12.41 6.94 10.46
N GLY A 77 12.69 6.95 11.75
CA GLY A 77 12.38 5.82 12.61
C GLY A 77 11.03 5.91 13.26
N GLU A 78 10.12 6.55 12.61
CA GLU A 78 8.78 6.74 13.14
C GLU A 78 8.01 5.45 13.23
N GLU A 79 6.99 5.46 14.08
CA GLU A 79 5.99 4.40 14.06
C GLU A 79 5.33 4.37 12.70
N PRO A 80 4.86 3.21 12.26
CA PRO A 80 4.13 3.15 10.99
C PRO A 80 2.89 4.01 11.01
N ASP A 81 2.61 4.67 9.89
CA ASP A 81 1.43 5.52 9.74
C ASP A 81 0.22 4.74 9.27
N PHE A 82 0.43 3.62 8.59
CA PHE A 82 -0.63 2.90 7.92
C PHE A 82 -0.43 1.41 8.02
N LYS A 83 -1.56 0.70 8.02
CA LYS A 83 -1.57 -0.74 7.76
C LYS A 83 -2.13 -0.96 6.37
N ILE A 84 -1.47 -1.79 5.60
CA ILE A 84 -1.99 -2.23 4.31
C ILE A 84 -2.43 -3.67 4.48
N LEU A 85 -3.71 -3.93 4.22
CA LEU A 85 -4.28 -5.25 4.43
C LEU A 85 -4.63 -5.87 3.09
N ILE A 86 -4.20 -7.13 2.90
CA ILE A 86 -4.52 -7.89 1.72
C ILE A 86 -5.38 -9.05 2.15
N LYS A 87 -6.58 -9.11 1.62
CA LYS A 87 -7.57 -10.08 2.05
C LYS A 87 -8.07 -10.88 0.86
N ASN A 88 -8.08 -12.20 1.03
CA ASN A 88 -8.64 -13.09 0.02
C ASN A 88 -10.16 -13.02 0.13
N VAL A 89 -10.83 -12.65 -0.96
CA VAL A 89 -12.29 -12.48 -0.94
C VAL A 89 -13.01 -13.42 -1.88
N GLY A 90 -12.28 -14.33 -2.50
CA GLY A 90 -12.88 -15.29 -3.39
C GLY A 90 -11.80 -16.11 -4.06
N HIS A 91 -12.24 -16.93 -4.99
CA HIS A 91 -11.30 -17.76 -5.74
C HIS A 91 -10.47 -16.84 -6.64
N SER A 92 -9.17 -16.83 -6.44
CA SER A 92 -8.25 -16.03 -7.23
C SER A 92 -8.58 -14.54 -7.21
N LYS A 93 -9.06 -14.05 -6.07
CA LYS A 93 -9.36 -12.62 -5.95
C LYS A 93 -9.01 -12.13 -4.55
N CYS A 94 -8.31 -10.99 -4.52
CA CYS A 94 -7.95 -10.33 -3.26
C CYS A 94 -8.36 -8.87 -3.31
N ILE A 95 -8.56 -8.29 -2.14
CA ILE A 95 -8.69 -6.84 -2.04
C ILE A 95 -7.60 -6.29 -1.15
N VAL A 96 -7.17 -5.07 -1.47
CA VAL A 96 -6.16 -4.35 -0.69
C VAL A 96 -6.82 -3.13 -0.11
N THR A 97 -6.74 -2.98 1.21
CA THR A 97 -7.26 -1.81 1.89
C THR A 97 -6.16 -1.19 2.73
N VAL A 98 -6.38 0.05 3.13
CA VAL A 98 -5.42 0.80 3.93
C VAL A 98 -6.14 1.35 5.15
N ASP A 99 -5.54 1.18 6.32
CA ASP A 99 -6.02 1.78 7.56
C ASP A 99 -4.96 2.74 8.09
N ALA A 100 -5.36 3.98 8.31
CA ALA A 100 -4.46 4.96 8.92
C ALA A 100 -4.40 4.73 10.42
N GLU A 101 -3.22 4.97 11.00
CA GLU A 101 -3.02 4.79 12.44
C GLU A 101 -3.32 6.06 13.22
N SER A 102 -3.59 7.16 12.53
CA SER A 102 -3.91 8.43 13.19
C SER A 102 -4.91 9.21 12.32
N ASN A 103 -5.55 10.20 12.94
CA ASN A 103 -6.46 11.07 12.19
C ASN A 103 -5.73 11.88 11.14
N GLU A 104 -4.51 12.27 11.43
CA GLU A 104 -3.71 13.03 10.46
C GLU A 104 -3.39 12.21 9.24
N ALA A 105 -3.03 10.95 9.46
CA ALA A 105 -2.68 10.05 8.37
C ALA A 105 -3.90 9.68 7.54
N LYS A 106 -5.08 9.71 8.15
CA LYS A 106 -6.30 9.28 7.46
C LYS A 106 -6.57 10.07 6.19
N ALA A 107 -6.19 11.33 6.17
CA ALA A 107 -6.39 12.16 4.99
C ALA A 107 -5.61 11.67 3.79
N PHE A 108 -4.60 10.84 4.00
CA PHE A 108 -3.72 10.35 2.94
C PHE A 108 -3.98 8.91 2.55
N GLU A 109 -5.03 8.27 3.08
CA GLU A 109 -5.31 6.87 2.76
C GLU A 109 -5.52 6.65 1.28
N ARG A 110 -6.27 7.54 0.65
CA ARG A 110 -6.53 7.40 -0.78
C ARG A 110 -5.27 7.64 -1.59
N ASP A 111 -4.44 8.59 -1.18
CA ASP A 111 -3.19 8.85 -1.89
C ASP A 111 -2.28 7.63 -1.83
N LEU A 112 -2.21 6.98 -0.67
CA LEU A 112 -1.39 5.79 -0.53
C LEU A 112 -1.90 4.67 -1.43
N LEU A 113 -3.21 4.42 -1.43
CA LEU A 113 -3.78 3.40 -2.30
C LEU A 113 -3.52 3.72 -3.77
N SER A 114 -3.64 4.99 -4.14
CA SER A 114 -3.40 5.40 -5.51
C SER A 114 -1.96 5.12 -5.93
N GLU A 115 -1.00 5.42 -5.05
CA GLU A 115 0.41 5.14 -5.34
C GLU A 115 0.66 3.65 -5.52
N ILE A 116 0.07 2.85 -4.65
CA ILE A 116 0.20 1.41 -4.76
C ILE A 116 -0.40 0.93 -6.08
N ASN A 117 -1.58 1.42 -6.42
CA ASN A 117 -2.26 1.00 -7.63
C ASN A 117 -1.45 1.36 -8.87
N GLN A 118 -0.86 2.54 -8.89
CA GLN A 118 -0.01 2.95 -10.00
C GLN A 118 1.18 2.04 -10.16
N SER A 119 1.77 1.63 -9.06
CA SER A 119 2.95 0.76 -9.11
C SER A 119 2.59 -0.69 -9.42
N LEU A 120 1.32 -1.06 -9.24
CA LEU A 120 0.84 -2.39 -9.65
C LEU A 120 0.59 -2.48 -11.15
N SER A 121 0.45 -1.36 -11.80
CA SER A 121 0.14 -1.31 -13.23
C SER A 121 1.33 -1.61 -14.12
#